data_340d487b6a5db71fb84f057b00632ea2
#
_entry.id   340d487b6a5db71fb84f057b00632ea2
#
_cell.length_a   1.000
_cell.length_b   1.000
_cell.length_c   1.000
_cell.angle_alpha   90.00
_cell.angle_beta   90.00
_cell.angle_gamma   90.00
#
_symmetry.space_group_name_H-M   'P 1'
#
loop_
_entity.id
_entity.type
_entity.pdbx_description
1 polymer ?
#
loop_
_entity_poly.entity_id
_entity_poly.type
_entity_poly.pdbx_seq_one_letter_code
_entity_poly.pdbx_strand_id
1 'polypeptide(L)'
;CIRDRDNSSEGEIRLSELCEENVIANNIIYAVSDRDIFIRKYTTSGKNNYIGGNIYFSPTKKNHKWIWDGKEYTDFSAWQAVSGDKTSVFDVDPLLKSTRLQQPDLHLKSSSPAIGTGLIFQGYVRGMFDVDGDKRCDNHRINIGADQ
;
A
#
# COMPACT_ATOMS: atom_id res chain seq x y z
N CYS A 1 -6.73 0.84 -3.32
CA CYS A 1 -5.99 -0.32 -3.84
C CYS A 1 -5.25 0.08 -5.11
N ILE A 2 -3.96 -0.21 -5.16
CA ILE A 2 -3.11 0.10 -6.30
C ILE A 2 -2.75 -1.23 -6.95
N ARG A 3 -3.03 -1.36 -8.23
CA ARG A 3 -2.73 -2.54 -9.02
C ARG A 3 -2.06 -2.15 -10.32
N ASP A 4 -0.87 -2.67 -10.56
CA ASP A 4 -0.18 -2.50 -11.83
C ASP A 4 -0.72 -3.45 -12.91
N ARG A 5 -0.73 -2.96 -14.14
CA ARG A 5 -1.08 -3.74 -15.34
C ARG A 5 0.13 -4.12 -16.17
N ASP A 6 1.23 -3.43 -15.95
CA ASP A 6 2.40 -3.53 -16.78
C ASP A 6 3.62 -3.89 -15.95
N ASN A 7 4.53 -4.61 -16.55
CA ASN A 7 5.85 -4.97 -16.04
C ASN A 7 6.75 -3.73 -15.94
N SER A 8 6.22 -2.65 -15.33
CA SER A 8 6.89 -1.36 -15.32
C SER A 8 8.02 -1.36 -14.29
N SER A 9 9.14 -0.79 -14.65
CA SER A 9 10.25 -0.55 -13.73
C SER A 9 9.95 0.54 -12.70
N GLU A 10 8.74 1.11 -12.73
CA GLU A 10 8.37 2.31 -11.98
C GLU A 10 7.84 2.01 -10.58
N GLY A 11 7.32 0.83 -10.34
CA GLY A 11 6.68 0.42 -9.07
C GLY A 11 5.22 0.84 -8.97
N GLU A 12 4.51 0.23 -8.02
CA GLU A 12 3.09 0.50 -7.77
C GLU A 12 2.87 1.93 -7.23
N ILE A 13 3.80 2.40 -6.41
CA ILE A 13 3.84 3.78 -5.93
C ILE A 13 5.21 4.37 -6.24
N ARG A 14 5.21 5.51 -6.92
CA ARG A 14 6.40 6.24 -7.28
C ARG A 14 6.50 7.55 -6.51
N LEU A 15 7.62 7.76 -5.82
CA LEU A 15 8.03 9.04 -5.28
C LEU A 15 9.14 9.62 -6.16
N SER A 16 8.79 10.65 -6.93
CA SER A 16 9.72 11.37 -7.78
C SER A 16 10.57 12.35 -6.96
N GLU A 17 11.47 13.08 -7.63
CA GLU A 17 12.26 14.12 -6.99
C GLU A 17 11.38 15.19 -6.33
N LEU A 18 11.83 15.67 -5.18
CA LEU A 18 11.16 16.74 -4.41
C LEU A 18 9.75 16.39 -3.92
N CYS A 19 9.36 15.10 -3.91
CA CYS A 19 8.14 14.68 -3.23
C CYS A 19 8.32 14.81 -1.72
N GLU A 20 7.66 15.76 -1.09
CA GLU A 20 7.77 16.05 0.34
C GLU A 20 6.42 16.01 1.04
N GLU A 21 6.44 15.68 2.35
CA GLU A 21 5.27 15.73 3.23
C GLU A 21 4.08 14.88 2.77
N ASN A 22 4.33 13.86 1.94
CA ASN A 22 3.28 12.94 1.52
C ASN A 22 2.97 11.92 2.61
N VAL A 23 1.71 11.51 2.68
CA VAL A 23 1.26 10.40 3.52
C VAL A 23 0.80 9.25 2.63
N ILE A 24 1.53 8.13 2.70
CA ILE A 24 1.21 6.88 1.99
C ILE A 24 0.79 5.88 3.04
N ALA A 25 -0.51 5.83 3.32
CA ALA A 25 -1.04 5.03 4.40
C ALA A 25 -2.36 4.36 4.07
N ASN A 26 -2.62 3.24 4.73
CA ASN A 26 -3.86 2.47 4.61
C ASN A 26 -4.14 2.00 3.17
N ASN A 27 -3.10 1.64 2.44
CA ASN A 27 -3.24 1.12 1.09
C ASN A 27 -3.05 -0.40 1.08
N ILE A 28 -3.80 -1.06 0.22
CA ILE A 28 -3.49 -2.41 -0.24
C ILE A 28 -2.72 -2.26 -1.54
N ILE A 29 -1.45 -2.64 -1.52
CA ILE A 29 -0.56 -2.60 -2.67
C ILE A 29 -0.39 -4.04 -3.15
N TYR A 30 -1.14 -4.37 -4.19
CA TYR A 30 -1.29 -5.72 -4.72
C TYR A 30 -0.56 -5.84 -6.06
N ALA A 31 0.66 -6.34 -6.03
CA ALA A 31 1.50 -6.49 -7.21
C ALA A 31 1.35 -7.89 -7.83
N VAL A 32 1.23 -7.97 -9.15
CA VAL A 32 0.93 -9.23 -9.87
C VAL A 32 1.99 -9.62 -10.89
N SER A 33 3.08 -8.86 -11.00
CA SER A 33 4.13 -9.09 -11.97
C SER A 33 5.33 -9.86 -11.40
N ASP A 34 6.19 -10.35 -12.26
CA ASP A 34 7.45 -11.00 -11.87
C ASP A 34 8.50 -10.00 -11.35
N ARG A 35 8.21 -8.70 -11.37
CA ARG A 35 9.10 -7.62 -10.95
C ARG A 35 8.38 -6.65 -10.04
N ASP A 36 7.79 -7.18 -9.00
CA ASP A 36 6.95 -6.43 -8.07
C ASP A 36 7.76 -5.39 -7.29
N ILE A 37 7.73 -4.15 -7.75
CA ILE A 37 8.27 -3.01 -7.00
C ILE A 37 7.10 -2.34 -6.30
N PHE A 38 7.00 -2.51 -4.99
CA PHE A 38 5.88 -1.94 -4.23
C PHE A 38 5.97 -0.43 -4.11
N ILE A 39 7.11 0.09 -3.69
CA ILE A 39 7.36 1.53 -3.62
C ILE A 39 8.71 1.83 -4.24
N ARG A 40 8.77 2.90 -5.03
CA ARG A 40 10.01 3.39 -5.60
C ARG A 40 10.22 4.88 -5.29
N LYS A 41 11.19 5.16 -4.44
CA LYS A 41 11.74 6.50 -4.24
C LYS A 41 13.10 6.59 -4.93
N TYR A 42 13.19 7.46 -5.93
CA TYR A 42 14.34 7.50 -6.85
C TYR A 42 15.59 8.12 -6.24
N THR A 43 15.42 9.13 -5.43
CA THR A 43 16.53 9.97 -4.95
C THR A 43 16.43 10.20 -3.46
N THR A 44 17.50 10.68 -2.88
CA THR A 44 17.55 11.13 -1.48
C THR A 44 16.83 12.47 -1.26
N SER A 45 16.44 13.16 -2.34
CA SER A 45 15.66 14.39 -2.26
C SER A 45 14.21 14.09 -1.83
N GLY A 46 13.56 15.10 -1.27
CA GLY A 46 12.22 14.93 -0.72
C GLY A 46 12.25 14.38 0.71
N LYS A 47 11.64 15.11 1.63
CA LYS A 47 11.70 14.85 3.07
C LYS A 47 10.30 14.69 3.65
N ASN A 48 10.26 14.17 4.88
CA ASN A 48 9.05 14.10 5.69
C ASN A 48 7.89 13.30 5.07
N ASN A 49 8.19 12.36 4.17
CA ASN A 49 7.18 11.43 3.68
C ASN A 49 6.89 10.38 4.75
N TYR A 50 5.64 10.22 5.10
CA TYR A 50 5.18 9.19 6.01
C TYR A 50 4.68 7.97 5.23
N ILE A 51 5.14 6.79 5.64
CA ILE A 51 4.68 5.52 5.10
C ILE A 51 4.27 4.63 6.28
N GLY A 52 3.07 4.03 6.22
CA GLY A 52 2.63 3.14 7.28
C GLY A 52 1.20 2.63 7.12
N GLY A 53 0.89 1.54 7.83
CA GLY A 53 -0.43 0.93 7.79
C GLY A 53 -0.81 0.37 6.41
N ASN A 54 0.15 0.01 5.58
CA ASN A 54 -0.09 -0.57 4.26
C ASN A 54 0.01 -2.09 4.31
N ILE A 55 -0.67 -2.76 3.38
CA ILE A 55 -0.47 -4.17 3.10
C ILE A 55 0.25 -4.27 1.75
N TYR A 56 1.44 -4.88 1.76
CA TYR A 56 2.18 -5.24 0.55
C TYR A 56 2.00 -6.72 0.28
N PHE A 57 1.40 -7.04 -0.85
CA PHE A 57 1.14 -8.42 -1.21
C PHE A 57 1.41 -8.70 -2.68
N SER A 58 2.10 -9.83 -2.93
CA SER A 58 2.28 -10.38 -4.27
C SER A 58 1.89 -11.85 -4.28
N PRO A 59 0.90 -12.26 -5.06
CA PRO A 59 0.51 -13.66 -5.17
C PRO A 59 1.57 -14.52 -5.85
N THR A 60 2.47 -13.91 -6.64
CA THR A 60 3.55 -14.63 -7.32
C THR A 60 4.71 -14.96 -6.38
N LYS A 61 4.86 -14.17 -5.31
CA LYS A 61 5.96 -14.29 -4.32
C LYS A 61 7.37 -14.30 -4.94
N LYS A 62 7.50 -13.75 -6.14
CA LYS A 62 8.76 -13.74 -6.88
C LYS A 62 9.28 -12.33 -7.02
N ASN A 63 10.57 -12.16 -6.78
CA ASN A 63 11.34 -10.95 -7.11
C ASN A 63 10.72 -9.62 -6.60
N HIS A 64 9.92 -9.65 -5.53
CA HIS A 64 9.38 -8.46 -4.90
C HIS A 64 10.49 -7.62 -4.29
N LYS A 65 10.34 -6.31 -4.36
CA LYS A 65 11.30 -5.37 -3.79
C LYS A 65 10.71 -3.99 -3.54
N TRP A 66 11.43 -3.24 -2.74
CA TRP A 66 11.26 -1.81 -2.58
C TRP A 66 12.51 -1.10 -3.07
N ILE A 67 12.36 0.08 -3.62
CA ILE A 67 13.48 0.94 -3.98
C ILE A 67 13.38 2.20 -3.14
N TRP A 68 14.40 2.47 -2.35
CA TRP A 68 14.43 3.63 -1.46
C TRP A 68 15.74 4.37 -1.57
N ASP A 69 15.67 5.68 -1.87
CA ASP A 69 16.84 6.51 -2.13
C ASP A 69 17.79 5.90 -3.19
N GLY A 70 17.18 5.31 -4.23
CA GLY A 70 17.89 4.67 -5.32
C GLY A 70 18.48 3.29 -5.03
N LYS A 71 18.33 2.75 -3.81
CA LYS A 71 18.78 1.40 -3.43
C LYS A 71 17.63 0.41 -3.42
N GLU A 72 17.94 -0.81 -3.84
CA GLU A 72 16.98 -1.93 -3.82
C GLU A 72 17.01 -2.68 -2.49
N TYR A 73 15.84 -3.04 -1.99
CA TYR A 73 15.63 -3.84 -0.78
C TYR A 73 14.66 -4.97 -1.11
N THR A 74 15.10 -6.20 -0.88
CA THR A 74 14.29 -7.42 -1.00
C THR A 74 13.84 -7.96 0.35
N ASP A 75 14.49 -7.52 1.41
CA ASP A 75 14.11 -7.80 2.78
C ASP A 75 13.23 -6.69 3.33
N PHE A 76 12.04 -7.05 3.81
CA PHE A 76 11.05 -6.08 4.30
C PHE A 76 11.53 -5.32 5.53
N SER A 77 12.20 -6.01 6.46
CA SER A 77 12.71 -5.38 7.68
C SER A 77 13.83 -4.38 7.40
N ALA A 78 14.72 -4.71 6.44
CA ALA A 78 15.77 -3.80 6.01
C ALA A 78 15.19 -2.55 5.35
N TRP A 79 14.13 -2.70 4.53
CA TRP A 79 13.43 -1.55 3.96
C TRP A 79 12.70 -0.73 5.03
N GLN A 80 12.03 -1.37 5.98
CA GLN A 80 11.38 -0.68 7.10
C GLN A 80 12.35 0.22 7.88
N ALA A 81 13.57 -0.29 8.10
CA ALA A 81 14.60 0.47 8.83
C ALA A 81 15.00 1.78 8.13
N VAL A 82 15.00 1.81 6.80
CA VAL A 82 15.42 3.00 6.03
C VAL A 82 14.25 3.91 5.64
N SER A 83 13.06 3.36 5.44
CA SER A 83 11.86 4.13 5.10
C SER A 83 11.18 4.75 6.31
N GLY A 84 11.45 4.22 7.50
CA GLY A 84 10.77 4.61 8.73
C GLY A 84 9.37 3.99 8.89
N ASP A 85 8.94 3.13 7.98
CA ASP A 85 7.67 2.40 8.08
C ASP A 85 7.74 1.37 9.21
N LYS A 86 6.85 1.49 10.19
CA LYS A 86 6.82 0.60 11.36
C LYS A 86 5.53 -0.20 11.49
N THR A 87 4.56 0.08 10.64
CA THR A 87 3.18 -0.37 10.85
C THR A 87 2.58 -1.10 9.66
N SER A 88 3.24 -1.08 8.52
CA SER A 88 2.81 -1.88 7.37
C SER A 88 3.16 -3.36 7.55
N VAL A 89 2.46 -4.21 6.82
CA VAL A 89 2.68 -5.65 6.80
C VAL A 89 2.98 -6.12 5.39
N PHE A 90 3.74 -7.22 5.29
CA PHE A 90 4.14 -7.83 4.03
C PHE A 90 3.77 -9.31 4.00
N ASP A 91 3.46 -9.81 2.80
CA ASP A 91 3.08 -11.21 2.51
C ASP A 91 1.81 -11.68 3.25
N VAL A 92 0.93 -10.75 3.56
CA VAL A 92 -0.40 -11.02 4.13
C VAL A 92 -1.44 -10.81 3.04
N ASP A 93 -2.14 -11.88 2.64
CA ASP A 93 -3.20 -11.79 1.62
C ASP A 93 -4.34 -10.89 2.13
N PRO A 94 -4.64 -9.78 1.45
CA PRO A 94 -5.72 -8.89 1.85
C PRO A 94 -7.12 -9.48 1.63
N LEU A 95 -7.24 -10.65 1.03
CA LEU A 95 -8.50 -11.35 0.77
C LEU A 95 -9.53 -10.49 0.02
N LEU A 96 -9.12 -9.88 -1.07
CA LEU A 96 -10.03 -9.19 -1.98
C LEU A 96 -11.02 -10.18 -2.63
N LYS A 97 -12.25 -9.76 -2.88
CA LYS A 97 -13.29 -10.63 -3.49
C LYS A 97 -12.88 -11.13 -4.87
N SER A 98 -12.34 -10.25 -5.72
CA SER A 98 -11.82 -10.65 -7.03
C SER A 98 -10.67 -9.75 -7.48
N THR A 99 -9.57 -10.38 -7.87
CA THR A 99 -8.41 -9.70 -8.48
C THR A 99 -8.32 -9.94 -9.98
N ARG A 100 -9.36 -10.48 -10.62
CA ARG A 100 -9.40 -10.74 -12.05
C ARG A 100 -9.41 -9.42 -12.82
N LEU A 101 -8.57 -9.31 -13.86
CA LEU A 101 -8.46 -8.08 -14.67
C LEU A 101 -9.76 -7.64 -15.33
N GLN A 102 -10.54 -8.62 -15.79
CA GLN A 102 -11.78 -8.36 -16.53
C GLN A 102 -12.95 -7.95 -15.63
N GLN A 103 -12.93 -8.37 -14.37
CA GLN A 103 -13.96 -8.11 -13.38
C GLN A 103 -13.32 -7.96 -12.00
N PRO A 104 -12.59 -6.85 -11.74
CA PRO A 104 -12.02 -6.60 -10.44
C PRO A 104 -13.14 -6.30 -9.43
N ASP A 105 -13.10 -6.95 -8.30
CA ASP A 105 -13.92 -6.64 -7.14
C ASP A 105 -12.97 -6.45 -5.95
N LEU A 106 -12.75 -5.18 -5.59
CA LEU A 106 -11.77 -4.79 -4.59
C LEU A 106 -12.33 -4.74 -3.17
N HIS A 107 -13.58 -5.17 -2.99
CA HIS A 107 -14.15 -5.35 -1.66
C HIS A 107 -13.40 -6.43 -0.88
N LEU A 108 -13.36 -6.23 0.42
CA LEU A 108 -12.77 -7.18 1.33
C LEU A 108 -13.72 -8.36 1.60
N LYS A 109 -13.19 -9.57 1.70
CA LYS A 109 -13.94 -10.69 2.28
C LYS A 109 -14.07 -10.48 3.78
N SER A 110 -15.11 -11.00 4.39
CA SER A 110 -15.40 -10.82 5.84
C SER A 110 -14.27 -11.29 6.78
N SER A 111 -13.38 -12.15 6.31
CA SER A 111 -12.21 -12.62 7.05
C SER A 111 -10.93 -11.88 6.70
N SER A 112 -11.00 -10.77 5.97
CA SER A 112 -9.82 -10.01 5.57
C SER A 112 -9.06 -9.45 6.76
N PRO A 113 -7.73 -9.58 6.79
CA PRO A 113 -6.89 -8.97 7.82
C PRO A 113 -6.84 -7.44 7.71
N ALA A 114 -7.33 -6.87 6.63
CA ALA A 114 -7.41 -5.41 6.42
C ALA A 114 -8.56 -4.76 7.20
N ILE A 115 -9.53 -5.54 7.67
CA ILE A 115 -10.71 -5.01 8.36
C ILE A 115 -10.34 -4.46 9.74
N GLY A 116 -10.65 -3.19 9.95
CA GLY A 116 -10.47 -2.50 11.23
C GLY A 116 -9.02 -2.29 11.66
N THR A 117 -8.05 -2.49 10.77
CA THR A 117 -6.61 -2.42 11.08
C THR A 117 -5.92 -1.16 10.51
N GLY A 118 -6.67 -0.30 9.84
CA GLY A 118 -6.14 0.94 9.30
C GLY A 118 -5.76 1.95 10.38
N LEU A 119 -4.77 2.77 10.08
CA LEU A 119 -4.28 3.83 10.96
C LEU A 119 -5.20 5.05 10.89
N ILE A 120 -5.47 5.63 12.06
CA ILE A 120 -6.23 6.88 12.18
C ILE A 120 -5.25 8.03 12.39
N PHE A 121 -5.20 8.94 11.44
CA PHE A 121 -4.37 10.15 11.52
C PHE A 121 -5.20 11.33 12.02
N GLN A 122 -4.75 12.00 13.07
CA GLN A 122 -5.32 13.27 13.49
C GLN A 122 -4.88 14.37 12.53
N GLY A 123 -5.82 15.23 12.10
CA GLY A 123 -5.52 16.39 11.26
C GLY A 123 -5.52 16.12 9.75
N TYR A 124 -5.64 14.89 9.30
CA TYR A 124 -5.80 14.57 7.88
C TYR A 124 -7.27 14.39 7.52
N VAL A 125 -7.68 15.04 6.44
CA VAL A 125 -9.03 14.86 5.89
C VAL A 125 -9.13 13.45 5.30
N ARG A 126 -9.80 12.58 6.00
CA ARG A 126 -10.22 11.27 5.49
C ARG A 126 -11.45 11.49 4.63
N GLY A 127 -11.52 10.83 3.49
CA GLY A 127 -12.80 10.69 2.82
C GLY A 127 -13.81 10.13 3.84
N MET A 128 -14.99 10.74 3.93
CA MET A 128 -16.03 10.28 4.87
C MET A 128 -16.67 8.98 4.43
N PHE A 129 -16.59 8.70 3.14
CA PHE A 129 -17.23 7.56 2.49
C PHE A 129 -16.21 6.77 1.68
N ASP A 130 -16.46 5.51 1.51
CA ASP A 130 -15.71 4.62 0.63
C ASP A 130 -16.17 4.71 -0.83
N VAL A 131 -15.72 3.78 -1.66
CA VAL A 131 -16.05 3.75 -3.09
C VAL A 131 -17.53 3.47 -3.36
N ASP A 132 -18.23 2.83 -2.43
CA ASP A 132 -19.65 2.47 -2.53
C ASP A 132 -20.57 3.47 -1.83
N GLY A 133 -19.99 4.45 -1.12
CA GLY A 133 -20.72 5.45 -0.37
C GLY A 133 -21.00 5.06 1.09
N ASP A 134 -20.38 4.00 1.57
CA ASP A 134 -20.45 3.59 2.97
C ASP A 134 -19.49 4.41 3.84
N LYS A 135 -19.82 4.58 5.11
CA LYS A 135 -18.99 5.36 6.03
C LYS A 135 -17.65 4.68 6.29
N ARG A 136 -16.54 5.36 5.99
CA ARG A 136 -15.18 4.84 6.17
C ARG A 136 -14.74 4.65 7.62
N CYS A 137 -15.42 5.19 8.58
CA CYS A 137 -15.05 5.07 9.99
C CYS A 137 -16.26 4.65 10.81
N ASP A 138 -16.18 3.46 11.36
CA ASP A 138 -17.15 2.99 12.36
C ASP A 138 -16.41 2.75 13.68
N ASN A 139 -16.97 3.29 14.78
CA ASN A 139 -16.42 3.11 16.15
C ASN A 139 -14.90 3.30 16.27
N HIS A 140 -14.32 4.29 15.61
CA HIS A 140 -12.89 4.58 15.58
C HIS A 140 -12.06 3.48 14.90
N ARG A 141 -12.64 2.68 14.01
CA ARG A 141 -11.93 1.72 13.18
C ARG A 141 -12.09 2.07 11.72
N ILE A 142 -11.03 1.86 10.96
CA ILE A 142 -11.05 1.96 9.51
C ILE A 142 -10.37 0.74 8.91
N ASN A 143 -10.78 0.37 7.72
CA ASN A 143 -10.12 -0.70 6.98
C ASN A 143 -8.87 -0.19 6.26
N ILE A 144 -7.92 -1.08 5.99
CA ILE A 144 -6.88 -0.82 5.01
C ILE A 144 -7.48 -1.07 3.61
N GLY A 145 -7.32 -0.11 2.70
CA GLY A 145 -7.88 -0.19 1.36
C GLY A 145 -9.00 0.81 1.12
N ALA A 146 -9.75 0.63 0.04
CA ALA A 146 -10.81 1.53 -0.41
C ALA A 146 -12.21 1.14 0.07
N ASP A 147 -12.36 -0.06 0.59
CA ASP A 147 -13.62 -0.65 1.05
C ASP A 147 -13.73 -0.63 2.58
N GLN A 148 -14.94 -0.50 3.10
CA GLN A 148 -15.28 -0.47 4.54
C GLN A 148 -16.23 -1.60 4.92
#